data_858525b13959cd1230216fa8f42065bd
#
_entry.id   858525b13959cd1230216fa8f42065bd
#
_cell.length_a   1.000
_cell.length_b   1.000
_cell.length_c   1.000
_cell.angle_alpha   90.00
_cell.angle_beta   90.00
_cell.angle_gamma   90.00
#
_symmetry.space_group_name_H-M   'P 1'
#
loop_
_entity.id
_entity.type
_entity.pdbx_description
1 polymer ?
#
loop_
_entity_poly.entity_id
_entity_poly.type
_entity_poly.pdbx_seq_one_letter_code
_entity_poly.pdbx_strand_id
1 'polypeptide(L)'
;MNSHYTYFLILACSIAGPLALSFDKKVAFYTKWKYLFKAMLLPALFYIIWDSYFTYKGIWSFNPVYNMGIYLYNLPIEEILFFIVVPYCCLFIYACVRCYFPTLKNNSVADLILLSMAIGFLVVGILFKEQQYTSWTFIFNFIFITGLYVFRKKFMSFDALSFLVSYAICLIPFFAAALISIFPNPTA
;
A
#
# COMPACT_ATOMS: atom_id res chain seq x y z
N MET A 1 -24.95 14.90 -0.48
CA MET A 1 -24.40 13.56 -0.86
C MET A 1 -24.41 12.71 0.40
N ASN A 2 -25.04 11.53 0.37
CA ASN A 2 -24.99 10.63 1.52
C ASN A 2 -23.53 10.23 1.76
N SER A 3 -22.96 10.67 2.86
CA SER A 3 -21.57 10.45 3.23
C SER A 3 -21.20 8.96 3.44
N HIS A 4 -22.22 8.11 3.65
CA HIS A 4 -22.03 6.66 3.89
C HIS A 4 -21.29 5.88 2.80
N TYR A 5 -21.24 6.37 1.58
CA TYR A 5 -20.52 5.73 0.48
C TYR A 5 -19.16 6.35 0.21
N THR A 6 -18.71 7.31 1.02
CA THR A 6 -17.51 8.09 0.73
C THR A 6 -16.27 7.19 0.63
N TYR A 7 -16.09 6.29 1.59
CA TYR A 7 -14.94 5.39 1.59
C TYR A 7 -14.96 4.43 0.38
N PHE A 8 -16.11 3.82 0.11
CA PHE A 8 -16.28 2.96 -1.04
C PHE A 8 -16.02 3.69 -2.37
N LEU A 9 -16.51 4.92 -2.52
CA LEU A 9 -16.28 5.74 -3.72
C LEU A 9 -14.79 6.07 -3.92
N ILE A 10 -14.08 6.37 -2.84
CA ILE A 10 -12.63 6.60 -2.91
C ILE A 10 -11.92 5.35 -3.43
N LEU A 11 -12.24 4.17 -2.92
CA LEU A 11 -11.67 2.91 -3.39
C LEU A 11 -12.02 2.62 -4.84
N ALA A 12 -13.29 2.80 -5.22
CA ALA A 12 -13.76 2.60 -6.59
C ALA A 12 -13.07 3.54 -7.58
N CYS A 13 -12.93 4.82 -7.24
CA CYS A 13 -12.19 5.78 -8.05
C CYS A 13 -10.70 5.45 -8.14
N SER A 14 -10.10 4.99 -7.05
CA SER A 14 -8.68 4.61 -7.02
C SER A 14 -8.37 3.44 -7.93
N ILE A 15 -9.25 2.42 -7.99
CA ILE A 15 -9.01 1.23 -8.82
C ILE A 15 -9.44 1.43 -10.27
N ALA A 16 -10.36 2.35 -10.56
CA ALA A 16 -10.95 2.50 -11.90
C ALA A 16 -9.90 2.73 -12.99
N GLY A 17 -8.97 3.64 -12.78
CA GLY A 17 -7.87 3.91 -13.70
C GLY A 17 -6.93 2.70 -13.90
N PRO A 18 -6.32 2.18 -12.83
CA PRO A 18 -5.46 0.99 -12.89
C PRO A 18 -6.16 -0.22 -13.50
N LEU A 19 -7.45 -0.45 -13.20
CA LEU A 19 -8.21 -1.57 -13.73
C LEU A 19 -8.44 -1.42 -15.25
N ALA A 20 -8.90 -0.25 -15.70
CA ALA A 20 -9.11 0.04 -17.11
C ALA A 20 -7.80 -0.08 -17.92
N LEU A 21 -6.72 0.49 -17.40
CA LEU A 21 -5.40 0.46 -18.04
C LEU A 21 -4.68 -0.89 -17.91
N SER A 22 -5.18 -1.82 -17.09
CA SER A 22 -4.64 -3.19 -17.02
C SER A 22 -4.80 -3.95 -18.34
N PHE A 23 -5.74 -3.53 -19.19
CA PHE A 23 -5.98 -4.10 -20.52
C PHE A 23 -5.15 -3.42 -21.62
N ASP A 24 -4.35 -2.42 -21.30
CA ASP A 24 -3.41 -1.84 -22.27
C ASP A 24 -2.49 -2.92 -22.84
N LYS A 25 -2.36 -2.95 -24.18
CA LYS A 25 -1.62 -3.98 -24.92
C LYS A 25 -0.13 -4.02 -24.55
N LYS A 26 0.45 -2.88 -24.15
CA LYS A 26 1.87 -2.78 -23.85
C LYS A 26 2.19 -3.36 -22.45
N VAL A 27 1.38 -3.04 -21.44
CA VAL A 27 1.55 -3.53 -20.08
C VAL A 27 0.94 -4.91 -19.89
N ALA A 28 -0.23 -5.14 -20.49
CA ALA A 28 -1.02 -6.38 -20.46
C ALA A 28 -1.10 -6.98 -19.04
N PHE A 29 -1.37 -6.12 -18.05
CA PHE A 29 -1.30 -6.48 -16.63
C PHE A 29 -2.33 -7.54 -16.25
N TYR A 30 -3.48 -7.57 -16.93
CA TYR A 30 -4.53 -8.57 -16.72
C TYR A 30 -4.03 -10.02 -16.88
N THR A 31 -3.00 -10.24 -17.71
CA THR A 31 -2.42 -11.58 -17.90
C THR A 31 -1.75 -12.14 -16.66
N LYS A 32 -1.37 -11.26 -15.72
CA LYS A 32 -0.69 -11.58 -14.45
C LYS A 32 -1.66 -11.79 -13.29
N TRP A 33 -2.96 -11.53 -13.44
CA TRP A 33 -3.95 -11.56 -12.36
C TRP A 33 -3.99 -12.90 -11.62
N LYS A 34 -3.88 -14.00 -12.34
CA LYS A 34 -3.87 -15.35 -11.72
C LYS A 34 -2.79 -15.51 -10.65
N TYR A 35 -1.61 -14.95 -10.91
CA TYR A 35 -0.48 -14.99 -9.97
C TYR A 35 -0.57 -13.88 -8.94
N LEU A 36 -1.01 -12.71 -9.35
CA LEU A 36 -1.17 -11.53 -8.53
C LEU A 36 -2.11 -11.80 -7.35
N PHE A 37 -3.34 -12.22 -7.60
CA PHE A 37 -4.31 -12.47 -6.54
C PHE A 37 -3.88 -13.59 -5.60
N LYS A 38 -3.21 -14.63 -6.11
CA LYS A 38 -2.63 -15.66 -5.25
C LYS A 38 -1.54 -15.12 -4.33
N ALA A 39 -0.67 -14.25 -4.85
CA ALA A 39 0.42 -13.65 -4.09
C ALA A 39 -0.10 -12.63 -3.06
N MET A 40 -1.18 -11.91 -3.38
CA MET A 40 -1.79 -10.92 -2.49
C MET A 40 -2.58 -11.54 -1.33
N LEU A 41 -3.05 -12.78 -1.47
CA LEU A 41 -3.92 -13.41 -0.48
C LEU A 41 -3.28 -13.48 0.91
N LEU A 42 -2.06 -13.95 1.01
CA LEU A 42 -1.38 -14.09 2.30
C LEU A 42 -1.08 -12.74 2.98
N PRO A 43 -0.49 -11.74 2.29
CA PRO A 43 -0.35 -10.40 2.86
C PRO A 43 -1.70 -9.76 3.25
N ALA A 44 -2.73 -9.87 2.41
CA ALA A 44 -4.04 -9.31 2.71
C ALA A 44 -4.63 -9.91 3.99
N LEU A 45 -4.61 -11.23 4.15
CA LEU A 45 -5.06 -11.90 5.36
C LEU A 45 -4.26 -11.45 6.59
N PHE A 46 -2.94 -11.35 6.46
CA PHE A 46 -2.09 -10.87 7.55
C PHE A 46 -2.50 -9.45 7.99
N TYR A 47 -2.65 -8.52 7.05
CA TYR A 47 -3.00 -7.13 7.38
C TYR A 47 -4.44 -6.97 7.86
N ILE A 48 -5.40 -7.78 7.38
CA ILE A 48 -6.78 -7.80 7.91
C ILE A 48 -6.78 -8.24 9.38
N ILE A 49 -6.05 -9.30 9.72
CA ILE A 49 -5.93 -9.76 11.12
C ILE A 49 -5.24 -8.70 11.97
N TRP A 50 -4.17 -8.09 11.45
CA TRP A 50 -3.43 -7.02 12.08
C TRP A 50 -4.33 -5.82 12.39
N ASP A 51 -5.06 -5.34 11.40
CA ASP A 51 -5.94 -4.19 11.52
C ASP A 51 -7.11 -4.47 12.47
N SER A 52 -7.71 -5.66 12.39
CA SER A 52 -8.72 -6.12 13.33
C SER A 52 -8.21 -6.13 14.78
N TYR A 53 -6.96 -6.55 15.01
CA TYR A 53 -6.36 -6.54 16.34
C TYR A 53 -6.18 -5.11 16.88
N PHE A 54 -5.67 -4.18 16.08
CA PHE A 54 -5.47 -2.79 16.52
C PHE A 54 -6.79 -2.02 16.68
N THR A 55 -7.79 -2.33 15.88
CA THR A 55 -9.16 -1.84 16.05
C THR A 55 -9.77 -2.35 17.36
N TYR A 56 -9.59 -3.64 17.68
CA TYR A 56 -10.01 -4.20 18.95
C TYR A 56 -9.32 -3.56 20.16
N LYS A 57 -8.06 -3.20 20.03
CA LYS A 57 -7.29 -2.48 21.07
C LYS A 57 -7.70 -1.01 21.19
N GLY A 58 -8.56 -0.48 20.33
CA GLY A 58 -9.00 0.90 20.35
C GLY A 58 -7.93 1.92 19.94
N ILE A 59 -6.87 1.45 19.24
CA ILE A 59 -5.80 2.34 18.74
C ILE A 59 -6.32 3.23 17.62
N TRP A 60 -7.26 2.71 16.82
CA TRP A 60 -8.06 3.49 15.87
C TRP A 60 -9.50 2.98 15.80
N SER A 61 -10.34 3.76 15.15
CA SER A 61 -11.75 3.43 14.94
C SER A 61 -12.21 3.95 13.59
N PHE A 62 -13.23 3.32 13.04
CA PHE A 62 -13.83 3.72 11.77
C PHE A 62 -15.10 4.56 12.04
N ASN A 63 -15.17 5.73 11.42
CA ASN A 63 -16.35 6.59 11.56
C ASN A 63 -17.51 6.01 10.73
N PRO A 64 -18.65 5.61 11.36
CA PRO A 64 -19.77 4.99 10.66
C PRO A 64 -20.44 5.91 9.62
N VAL A 65 -20.23 7.21 9.71
CA VAL A 65 -20.80 8.18 8.76
C VAL A 65 -20.23 8.01 7.35
N TYR A 66 -19.01 7.50 7.20
CA TYR A 66 -18.30 7.44 5.93
C TYR A 66 -18.23 6.05 5.30
N ASN A 67 -18.71 5.01 5.98
CA ASN A 67 -18.75 3.64 5.50
C ASN A 67 -20.20 3.16 5.29
N MET A 68 -20.37 2.08 4.52
CA MET A 68 -21.68 1.52 4.19
C MET A 68 -22.39 0.84 5.38
N GLY A 69 -21.75 0.76 6.55
CA GLY A 69 -22.31 0.08 7.72
C GLY A 69 -22.27 -1.44 7.66
N ILE A 70 -21.58 -2.01 6.67
CA ILE A 70 -21.38 -3.47 6.56
C ILE A 70 -20.04 -3.81 7.20
N TYR A 71 -20.09 -4.61 8.26
CA TYR A 71 -18.90 -5.00 9.02
C TYR A 71 -18.67 -6.51 8.97
N LEU A 72 -17.42 -6.89 8.82
CA LEU A 72 -16.96 -8.25 9.08
C LEU A 72 -16.16 -8.21 10.37
N TYR A 73 -16.73 -8.78 11.43
CA TYR A 73 -16.24 -8.65 12.81
C TYR A 73 -16.21 -7.16 13.23
N ASN A 74 -15.05 -6.54 13.35
CA ASN A 74 -14.90 -5.13 13.78
C ASN A 74 -14.36 -4.21 12.65
N LEU A 75 -14.21 -4.73 11.44
CA LEU A 75 -13.73 -3.99 10.28
C LEU A 75 -14.85 -3.73 9.29
N PRO A 76 -15.01 -2.50 8.77
CA PRO A 76 -15.90 -2.24 7.64
C PRO A 76 -15.42 -2.96 6.39
N ILE A 77 -16.35 -3.34 5.53
CA ILE A 77 -16.04 -4.09 4.29
C ILE A 77 -15.07 -3.31 3.38
N GLU A 78 -15.13 -1.99 3.43
CA GLU A 78 -14.24 -1.10 2.68
C GLU A 78 -12.78 -1.26 3.11
N GLU A 79 -12.52 -1.49 4.39
CA GLU A 79 -11.16 -1.74 4.89
C GLU A 79 -10.61 -3.07 4.36
N ILE A 80 -11.46 -4.09 4.28
CA ILE A 80 -11.08 -5.37 3.68
C ILE A 80 -10.78 -5.19 2.20
N LEU A 81 -11.61 -4.42 1.49
CA LEU A 81 -11.39 -4.07 0.07
C LEU A 81 -10.12 -3.24 -0.13
N PHE A 82 -9.78 -2.37 0.83
CA PHE A 82 -8.56 -1.56 0.80
C PHE A 82 -7.31 -2.45 0.68
N PHE A 83 -7.23 -3.55 1.44
CA PHE A 83 -6.11 -4.49 1.37
C PHE A 83 -6.02 -5.28 0.07
N ILE A 84 -6.99 -5.15 -0.83
CA ILE A 84 -6.95 -5.71 -2.19
C ILE A 84 -6.70 -4.60 -3.20
N VAL A 85 -7.45 -3.50 -3.11
CA VAL A 85 -7.44 -2.40 -4.08
C VAL A 85 -6.09 -1.69 -4.09
N VAL A 86 -5.59 -1.29 -2.92
CA VAL A 86 -4.35 -0.51 -2.84
C VAL A 86 -3.13 -1.31 -3.30
N PRO A 87 -2.89 -2.55 -2.84
CA PRO A 87 -1.79 -3.34 -3.37
C PRO A 87 -1.92 -3.63 -4.88
N TYR A 88 -3.14 -3.83 -5.39
CA TYR A 88 -3.38 -3.96 -6.82
C TYR A 88 -2.90 -2.73 -7.59
N CYS A 89 -3.29 -1.52 -7.15
CA CYS A 89 -2.89 -0.26 -7.76
C CYS A 89 -1.37 -0.07 -7.71
N CYS A 90 -0.74 -0.33 -6.57
CA CYS A 90 0.71 -0.22 -6.42
C CYS A 90 1.48 -1.17 -7.35
N LEU A 91 1.04 -2.42 -7.45
CA LEU A 91 1.67 -3.42 -8.32
C LEU A 91 1.43 -3.12 -9.81
N PHE A 92 0.26 -2.55 -10.17
CA PHE A 92 0.00 -2.04 -11.50
C PHE A 92 0.95 -0.90 -11.86
N ILE A 93 1.12 0.10 -10.97
CA ILE A 93 2.06 1.23 -11.17
C ILE A 93 3.49 0.69 -11.35
N TYR A 94 3.91 -0.26 -10.53
CA TYR A 94 5.22 -0.90 -10.68
C TYR A 94 5.39 -1.59 -12.04
N ALA A 95 4.36 -2.29 -12.52
CA ALA A 95 4.38 -2.91 -13.84
C ALA A 95 4.45 -1.87 -14.97
N CYS A 96 3.75 -0.75 -14.83
CA CYS A 96 3.82 0.37 -15.76
C CYS A 96 5.22 0.99 -15.80
N VAL A 97 5.79 1.30 -14.65
CA VAL A 97 7.15 1.88 -14.56
C VAL A 97 8.15 0.97 -15.26
N ARG A 98 8.13 -0.31 -14.99
CA ARG A 98 9.02 -1.28 -15.64
C ARG A 98 8.80 -1.42 -17.15
N CYS A 99 7.56 -1.25 -17.61
CA CYS A 99 7.21 -1.37 -19.02
C CYS A 99 7.56 -0.12 -19.83
N TYR A 100 7.26 1.05 -19.28
CA TYR A 100 7.43 2.32 -19.98
C TYR A 100 8.83 2.92 -19.84
N PHE A 101 9.54 2.58 -18.75
CA PHE A 101 10.88 3.05 -18.46
C PHE A 101 11.90 1.90 -18.34
N PRO A 102 12.12 1.09 -19.41
CA PRO A 102 13.02 -0.07 -19.36
C PRO A 102 14.49 0.32 -19.13
N THR A 103 14.83 1.60 -19.30
CA THR A 103 16.15 2.17 -19.02
C THR A 103 16.42 2.36 -17.53
N LEU A 104 15.38 2.39 -16.69
CA LEU A 104 15.52 2.41 -15.24
C LEU A 104 16.02 1.02 -14.79
N LYS A 105 17.33 0.88 -14.75
CA LYS A 105 17.99 -0.34 -14.23
C LYS A 105 18.49 -0.08 -12.83
N ASN A 106 18.46 -1.14 -12.04
CA ASN A 106 19.00 -1.09 -10.68
C ASN A 106 20.45 -0.59 -10.67
N ASN A 107 20.77 0.26 -9.72
CA ASN A 107 22.10 0.78 -9.51
C ASN A 107 22.43 0.82 -8.01
N SER A 108 23.72 0.99 -7.71
CA SER A 108 24.22 1.00 -6.32
C SER A 108 23.60 2.13 -5.48
N VAL A 109 23.19 3.24 -6.11
CA VAL A 109 22.54 4.37 -5.41
C VAL A 109 21.14 3.96 -4.95
N ALA A 110 20.35 3.29 -5.81
CA ALA A 110 19.02 2.80 -5.44
C ALA A 110 19.09 1.76 -4.32
N ASP A 111 20.06 0.86 -4.38
CA ASP A 111 20.31 -0.12 -3.32
C ASP A 111 20.70 0.57 -2.01
N LEU A 112 21.53 1.61 -2.06
CA LEU A 112 21.93 2.39 -0.87
C LEU A 112 20.74 3.15 -0.27
N ILE A 113 19.90 3.77 -1.11
CA ILE A 113 18.68 4.44 -0.64
C ILE A 113 17.76 3.43 0.06
N LEU A 114 17.52 2.27 -0.54
CA LEU A 114 16.66 1.24 0.04
C LEU A 114 17.20 0.75 1.40
N LEU A 115 18.51 0.55 1.50
CA LEU A 115 19.16 0.13 2.74
C LEU A 115 19.11 1.24 3.80
N SER A 116 19.35 2.51 3.43
CA SER A 116 19.24 3.64 4.36
C SER A 116 17.81 3.83 4.88
N MET A 117 16.80 3.63 4.03
CA MET A 117 15.41 3.61 4.46
C MET A 117 15.13 2.48 5.45
N ALA A 118 15.67 1.28 5.21
CA ALA A 118 15.52 0.16 6.15
C ALA A 118 16.11 0.50 7.51
N ILE A 119 17.33 1.03 7.56
CA ILE A 119 17.98 1.45 8.80
C ILE A 119 17.17 2.56 9.49
N GLY A 120 16.68 3.55 8.74
CA GLY A 120 15.80 4.61 9.26
C GLY A 120 14.53 4.03 9.91
N PHE A 121 13.90 3.04 9.28
CA PHE A 121 12.74 2.36 9.84
C PHE A 121 13.08 1.63 11.14
N LEU A 122 14.22 0.97 11.23
CA LEU A 122 14.65 0.34 12.47
C LEU A 122 14.83 1.36 13.60
N VAL A 123 15.50 2.48 13.31
CA VAL A 123 15.72 3.56 14.29
C VAL A 123 14.40 4.12 14.78
N VAL A 124 13.47 4.46 13.86
CA VAL A 124 12.15 4.98 14.24
C VAL A 124 11.37 3.93 15.06
N GLY A 125 11.39 2.66 14.65
CA GLY A 125 10.71 1.58 15.38
C GLY A 125 11.22 1.42 16.81
N ILE A 126 12.51 1.62 17.05
CA ILE A 126 13.11 1.57 18.40
C ILE A 126 12.80 2.84 19.20
N LEU A 127 12.90 4.01 18.59
CA LEU A 127 12.64 5.30 19.26
C LEU A 127 11.19 5.41 19.74
N PHE A 128 10.25 4.90 18.96
CA PHE A 128 8.81 4.96 19.25
C PHE A 128 8.27 3.65 19.84
N LYS A 129 9.08 2.92 20.61
CA LYS A 129 8.70 1.61 21.18
C LYS A 129 7.43 1.65 22.06
N GLU A 130 7.14 2.77 22.69
CA GLU A 130 5.92 2.96 23.49
C GLU A 130 4.65 3.05 22.66
N GLN A 131 4.77 3.46 21.39
CA GLN A 131 3.67 3.49 20.43
C GLN A 131 3.63 2.16 19.68
N GLN A 132 2.91 1.19 20.21
CA GLN A 132 2.89 -0.19 19.70
C GLN A 132 2.69 -0.26 18.18
N TYR A 133 1.70 0.43 17.64
CA TYR A 133 1.43 0.40 16.19
C TYR A 133 2.62 0.94 15.38
N THR A 134 3.12 2.12 15.75
CA THR A 134 4.26 2.74 15.05
C THR A 134 5.49 1.85 15.10
N SER A 135 5.86 1.39 16.29
CA SER A 135 7.02 0.53 16.49
C SER A 135 6.94 -0.74 15.65
N TRP A 136 5.82 -1.48 15.73
CA TRP A 136 5.65 -2.73 15.00
C TRP A 136 5.66 -2.49 13.48
N THR A 137 4.97 -1.46 12.99
CA THR A 137 4.93 -1.13 11.56
C THR A 137 6.34 -0.86 11.01
N PHE A 138 7.13 -0.05 11.70
CA PHE A 138 8.48 0.28 11.24
C PHE A 138 9.45 -0.90 11.36
N ILE A 139 9.36 -1.72 12.41
CA ILE A 139 10.17 -2.94 12.53
C ILE A 139 9.84 -3.94 11.43
N PHE A 140 8.56 -4.16 11.10
CA PHE A 140 8.18 -5.02 9.98
C PHE A 140 8.69 -4.51 8.64
N ASN A 141 8.59 -3.21 8.37
CA ASN A 141 9.15 -2.63 7.14
C ASN A 141 10.67 -2.82 7.06
N PHE A 142 11.40 -2.66 8.16
CA PHE A 142 12.84 -2.97 8.23
C PHE A 142 13.11 -4.42 7.87
N ILE A 143 12.43 -5.38 8.51
CA ILE A 143 12.61 -6.82 8.25
C ILE A 143 12.32 -7.13 6.78
N PHE A 144 11.24 -6.56 6.23
CA PHE A 144 10.81 -6.83 4.86
C PHE A 144 11.81 -6.30 3.83
N ILE A 145 12.26 -5.06 3.98
CA ILE A 145 13.22 -4.45 3.04
C ILE A 145 14.58 -5.13 3.16
N THR A 146 15.02 -5.44 4.38
CA THR A 146 16.28 -6.17 4.59
C THR A 146 16.21 -7.57 3.99
N GLY A 147 15.08 -8.26 4.16
CA GLY A 147 14.83 -9.56 3.55
C GLY A 147 14.88 -9.49 2.02
N LEU A 148 14.22 -8.51 1.41
CA LEU A 148 14.30 -8.28 -0.04
C LEU A 148 15.74 -8.04 -0.51
N TYR A 149 16.51 -7.26 0.23
CA TYR A 149 17.91 -6.96 -0.10
C TYR A 149 18.80 -8.19 0.01
N VAL A 150 18.69 -8.96 1.08
CA VAL A 150 19.49 -10.19 1.33
C VAL A 150 19.17 -11.26 0.28
N PHE A 151 17.89 -11.46 -0.01
CA PHE A 151 17.44 -12.48 -0.95
C PHE A 151 17.30 -11.99 -2.40
N ARG A 152 17.78 -10.77 -2.72
CA ARG A 152 17.63 -10.17 -4.04
C ARG A 152 18.13 -11.04 -5.20
N LYS A 153 19.15 -11.87 -4.98
CA LYS A 153 19.64 -12.83 -5.98
C LYS A 153 18.63 -13.91 -6.33
N LYS A 154 17.75 -14.29 -5.39
CA LYS A 154 16.63 -15.22 -5.62
C LYS A 154 15.43 -14.52 -6.29
N PHE A 155 15.25 -13.25 -6.02
CA PHE A 155 14.18 -12.41 -6.61
C PHE A 155 14.72 -11.66 -7.83
N MET A 156 15.20 -12.38 -8.83
CA MET A 156 15.89 -11.84 -10.03
C MET A 156 15.09 -10.78 -10.80
N SER A 157 13.79 -10.70 -10.60
CA SER A 157 12.90 -9.70 -11.22
C SER A 157 12.69 -8.44 -10.38
N PHE A 158 13.20 -8.38 -9.16
CA PHE A 158 13.07 -7.19 -8.32
C PHE A 158 14.09 -6.13 -8.73
N ASP A 159 13.60 -4.94 -9.01
CA ASP A 159 14.40 -3.77 -9.38
C ASP A 159 14.14 -2.66 -8.35
N ALA A 160 15.17 -2.33 -7.56
CA ALA A 160 15.05 -1.37 -6.48
C ALA A 160 14.74 0.04 -6.99
N LEU A 161 15.32 0.47 -8.12
CA LEU A 161 15.06 1.80 -8.67
C LEU A 161 13.62 1.91 -9.16
N SER A 162 13.13 0.93 -9.93
CA SER A 162 11.73 0.88 -10.36
C SER A 162 10.77 0.84 -9.17
N PHE A 163 11.13 0.13 -8.09
CA PHE A 163 10.36 0.08 -6.86
C PHE A 163 10.28 1.47 -6.20
N LEU A 164 11.41 2.15 -6.00
CA LEU A 164 11.46 3.47 -5.38
C LEU A 164 10.66 4.51 -6.18
N VAL A 165 10.80 4.51 -7.51
CA VAL A 165 10.03 5.39 -8.40
C VAL A 165 8.54 5.10 -8.29
N SER A 166 8.15 3.83 -8.33
CA SER A 166 6.73 3.44 -8.19
C SER A 166 6.17 3.81 -6.83
N TYR A 167 6.95 3.62 -5.77
CA TYR A 167 6.57 4.00 -4.41
C TYR A 167 6.36 5.51 -4.30
N ALA A 168 7.27 6.32 -4.86
CA ALA A 168 7.11 7.77 -4.89
C ALA A 168 5.83 8.21 -5.63
N ILE A 169 5.50 7.55 -6.75
CA ILE A 169 4.25 7.81 -7.50
C ILE A 169 3.03 7.44 -6.65
N CYS A 170 3.06 6.31 -5.95
CA CYS A 170 1.96 5.87 -5.08
C CYS A 170 1.72 6.81 -3.89
N LEU A 171 2.76 7.50 -3.40
CA LEU A 171 2.62 8.47 -2.31
C LEU A 171 1.83 9.73 -2.72
N ILE A 172 1.82 10.11 -3.99
CA ILE A 172 1.12 11.32 -4.46
C ILE A 172 -0.36 11.31 -4.12
N PRO A 173 -1.17 10.31 -4.55
CA PRO A 173 -2.58 10.24 -4.19
C PRO A 173 -2.80 10.05 -2.68
N PHE A 174 -1.90 9.36 -2.00
CA PHE A 174 -1.97 9.19 -0.55
C PHE A 174 -1.85 10.52 0.19
N PHE A 175 -0.85 11.34 -0.14
CA PHE A 175 -0.71 12.66 0.45
C PHE A 175 -1.84 13.62 0.04
N ALA A 176 -2.32 13.55 -1.18
CA ALA A 176 -3.47 14.32 -1.62
C ALA A 176 -4.73 14.00 -0.77
N ALA A 177 -5.00 12.72 -0.55
CA ALA A 177 -6.12 12.29 0.31
C ALA A 177 -5.94 12.74 1.76
N ALA A 178 -4.72 12.63 2.32
CA ALA A 178 -4.40 13.07 3.67
C ALA A 178 -4.58 14.60 3.82
N LEU A 179 -4.13 15.40 2.85
CA LEU A 179 -4.31 16.85 2.87
C LEU A 179 -5.80 17.24 2.85
N ILE A 180 -6.62 16.58 2.01
CA ILE A 180 -8.06 16.84 1.96
C ILE A 180 -8.74 16.52 3.30
N SER A 181 -8.26 15.51 4.03
CA SER A 181 -8.84 15.14 5.34
C SER A 181 -8.43 16.08 6.48
N ILE A 182 -7.31 16.81 6.34
CA ILE A 182 -6.80 17.77 7.36
C ILE A 182 -7.49 19.13 7.25
N PHE A 183 -7.91 19.53 6.04
CA PHE A 183 -8.65 20.79 5.87
C PHE A 183 -10.15 20.53 6.08
N PRO A 184 -10.73 20.88 7.25
CA PRO A 184 -12.17 20.82 7.44
C PRO A 184 -12.84 21.77 6.45
N ASN A 185 -13.92 21.30 5.82
CA ASN A 185 -14.74 22.14 4.96
C ASN A 185 -15.09 23.42 5.71
N PRO A 186 -14.82 24.62 5.15
CA PRO A 186 -15.16 25.90 5.80
C PRO A 186 -16.67 26.18 5.86
N THR A 187 -17.52 25.18 5.51
CA THR A 187 -18.99 25.28 5.45
C THR A 187 -19.70 24.23 6.33
N ALA A 188 -19.10 23.85 7.47
CA ALA A 188 -19.80 23.04 8.48
C ALA A 188 -20.05 23.88 9.72
#